data_392e98204f5b3fe05c52b5f0f8d2477a
#
_entry.id   392e98204f5b3fe05c52b5f0f8d2477a
#
_cell.length_a   1.000
_cell.length_b   1.000
_cell.length_c   1.000
_cell.angle_alpha   90.00
_cell.angle_beta   90.00
_cell.angle_gamma   90.00
#
_symmetry.space_group_name_H-M   'P 1'
#
loop_
_entity.id
_entity.type
_entity.pdbx_description
1 polymer ?
#
loop_
_entity_poly.entity_id
_entity_poly.type
_entity_poly.pdbx_seq_one_letter_code
_entity_poly.pdbx_strand_id
1 'polypeptide(L)'
;MQTRYPIARLVTLLCAALIISGIALSAHAQETSYSATFEHNKESFPVNVLVGQSRVINFDKPIGRFSVSNPEIAEAVLVAPDQVLVNGKSFGQVNFIAWEQSGGKFLVFDVFVRTNLSLIDSQIRVLFPKADIRLSQANGSVVISGSVTDPVTAA
;
A
#
# COMPACT_ATOMS: atom_id res chain seq x y z
N MET A 1 -26.61 57.71 -33.75
CA MET A 1 -25.31 57.02 -33.60
C MET A 1 -25.55 55.82 -32.67
N GLN A 2 -25.89 54.65 -33.23
CA GLN A 2 -26.25 53.48 -32.45
C GLN A 2 -25.07 52.54 -32.38
N THR A 3 -24.48 52.38 -31.20
CA THR A 3 -23.45 51.41 -30.93
C THR A 3 -24.11 50.03 -30.60
N ARG A 4 -24.17 49.16 -31.59
CA ARG A 4 -24.57 47.75 -31.42
C ARG A 4 -23.41 46.98 -30.75
N TYR A 5 -23.54 46.64 -29.49
CA TYR A 5 -22.66 45.66 -28.83
C TYR A 5 -23.02 44.25 -29.32
N PRO A 6 -22.08 43.48 -29.85
CA PRO A 6 -22.40 42.12 -30.32
C PRO A 6 -22.55 41.19 -29.11
N ILE A 7 -23.80 40.86 -28.82
CA ILE A 7 -24.21 39.88 -27.77
C ILE A 7 -23.51 38.52 -27.99
N ALA A 8 -23.08 38.23 -29.24
CA ALA A 8 -22.35 37.00 -29.58
C ALA A 8 -21.04 36.79 -28.84
N ARG A 9 -20.31 37.86 -28.43
CA ARG A 9 -19.03 37.75 -27.70
C ARG A 9 -19.23 37.49 -26.20
N LEU A 10 -20.39 37.86 -25.63
CA LEU A 10 -20.68 37.61 -24.23
C LEU A 10 -21.07 36.14 -24.00
N VAL A 11 -21.75 35.52 -24.96
CA VAL A 11 -22.17 34.12 -24.89
C VAL A 11 -20.99 33.17 -25.03
N THR A 12 -19.98 33.48 -25.88
CA THR A 12 -18.77 32.68 -26.02
C THR A 12 -17.89 32.72 -24.80
N LEU A 13 -17.82 33.81 -24.06
CA LEU A 13 -17.06 33.91 -22.80
C LEU A 13 -17.74 33.15 -21.64
N LEU A 14 -19.08 33.10 -21.61
CA LEU A 14 -19.82 32.37 -20.59
C LEU A 14 -19.75 30.83 -20.79
N CYS A 15 -19.70 30.36 -22.04
CA CYS A 15 -19.51 28.94 -22.37
C CYS A 15 -18.10 28.42 -22.05
N ALA A 16 -17.06 29.28 -22.16
CA ALA A 16 -15.69 28.90 -21.83
C ALA A 16 -15.46 28.75 -20.30
N ALA A 17 -16.22 29.45 -19.47
CA ALA A 17 -16.13 29.37 -18.01
C ALA A 17 -16.78 28.11 -17.42
N LEU A 18 -17.71 27.47 -18.14
CA LEU A 18 -18.43 26.27 -17.67
C LEU A 18 -17.71 24.95 -17.96
N ILE A 19 -16.66 24.96 -18.78
CA ILE A 19 -15.90 23.74 -19.15
C ILE A 19 -14.76 23.45 -18.15
N ILE A 20 -14.39 24.38 -17.29
CA ILE A 20 -13.22 24.25 -16.37
C ILE A 20 -13.60 23.60 -15.02
N SER A 21 -14.87 23.42 -14.68
CA SER A 21 -15.31 22.85 -13.38
C SER A 21 -15.50 21.34 -13.37
N GLY A 22 -15.07 20.61 -14.42
CA GLY A 22 -15.26 19.16 -14.58
C GLY A 22 -14.04 18.30 -14.36
N ILE A 23 -12.91 18.82 -13.82
CA ILE A 23 -11.79 17.95 -13.44
C ILE A 23 -12.10 17.38 -12.06
N ALA A 24 -12.96 16.34 -12.03
CA ALA A 24 -13.05 15.46 -10.90
C ALA A 24 -11.66 14.85 -10.68
N LEU A 25 -11.00 15.23 -9.59
CA LEU A 25 -9.80 14.58 -9.09
C LEU A 25 -10.21 13.14 -8.72
N SER A 26 -10.16 12.23 -9.69
CA SER A 26 -10.24 10.81 -9.42
C SER A 26 -8.98 10.44 -8.64
N ALA A 27 -9.09 10.45 -7.31
CA ALA A 27 -8.09 9.81 -6.47
C ALA A 27 -8.12 8.32 -6.80
N HIS A 28 -7.29 7.90 -7.75
CA HIS A 28 -7.01 6.50 -7.99
C HIS A 28 -6.27 6.00 -6.76
N ALA A 29 -6.96 5.26 -5.91
CA ALA A 29 -6.30 4.38 -4.97
C ALA A 29 -5.41 3.45 -5.82
N GLN A 30 -4.10 3.65 -5.78
CA GLN A 30 -3.15 2.74 -6.41
C GLN A 30 -3.20 1.44 -5.63
N GLU A 31 -3.99 0.49 -6.11
CA GLU A 31 -3.84 -0.90 -5.73
C GLU A 31 -2.44 -1.33 -6.17
N THR A 32 -1.54 -1.39 -5.21
CA THR A 32 -0.17 -1.84 -5.48
C THR A 32 -0.21 -3.35 -5.64
N SER A 33 -0.41 -3.84 -6.85
CA SER A 33 -0.27 -5.24 -7.21
C SER A 33 1.18 -5.51 -7.65
N TYR A 34 1.69 -6.70 -7.34
CA TYR A 34 2.95 -7.20 -7.87
C TYR A 34 2.66 -8.13 -9.06
N SER A 35 3.41 -7.96 -10.15
CA SER A 35 3.41 -8.91 -11.26
C SER A 35 4.68 -9.76 -11.19
N ALA A 36 4.53 -11.07 -11.32
CA ALA A 36 5.63 -12.03 -11.27
C ALA A 36 5.55 -12.99 -12.45
N THR A 37 6.68 -13.16 -13.12
CA THR A 37 6.84 -14.05 -14.30
C THR A 37 7.68 -15.26 -13.92
N PHE A 38 7.23 -16.45 -14.28
CA PHE A 38 7.96 -17.71 -14.07
C PHE A 38 9.16 -17.85 -15.04
N GLU A 39 10.13 -16.95 -14.92
CA GLU A 39 11.43 -17.10 -15.53
C GLU A 39 12.39 -17.82 -14.57
N HIS A 40 13.41 -18.47 -15.12
CA HIS A 40 14.38 -19.22 -14.32
C HIS A 40 15.35 -18.24 -13.63
N ASN A 41 14.90 -17.57 -12.57
CA ASN A 41 15.75 -16.67 -11.80
C ASN A 41 15.92 -17.18 -10.36
N LYS A 42 17.16 -17.18 -9.87
CA LYS A 42 17.52 -17.56 -8.50
C LYS A 42 17.22 -16.46 -7.47
N GLU A 43 16.71 -15.33 -7.92
CA GLU A 43 16.46 -14.17 -7.05
C GLU A 43 15.07 -14.27 -6.42
N SER A 44 15.01 -13.93 -5.12
CA SER A 44 13.75 -13.76 -4.42
C SER A 44 13.17 -12.37 -4.71
N PHE A 45 11.84 -12.27 -4.76
CA PHE A 45 11.13 -11.02 -4.98
C PHE A 45 10.68 -10.42 -3.64
N PRO A 46 11.10 -9.20 -3.28
CA PRO A 46 10.67 -8.58 -2.05
C PRO A 46 9.21 -8.11 -2.13
N VAL A 47 8.38 -8.52 -1.18
CA VAL A 47 6.99 -8.11 -1.03
C VAL A 47 6.79 -7.47 0.34
N ASN A 48 6.41 -6.19 0.36
CA ASN A 48 6.12 -5.48 1.60
C ASN A 48 4.61 -5.46 1.85
N VAL A 49 4.21 -5.89 3.04
CA VAL A 49 2.82 -5.90 3.50
C VAL A 49 2.77 -5.25 4.89
N LEU A 50 1.73 -4.47 5.19
CA LEU A 50 1.52 -3.98 6.55
C LEU A 50 0.70 -4.98 7.36
N VAL A 51 0.91 -5.01 8.66
CA VAL A 51 0.08 -5.79 9.58
C VAL A 51 -1.40 -5.39 9.42
N GLY A 52 -2.27 -6.38 9.26
CA GLY A 52 -3.70 -6.17 9.01
C GLY A 52 -4.05 -5.75 7.57
N GLN A 53 -3.09 -5.72 6.65
CA GLN A 53 -3.33 -5.44 5.24
C GLN A 53 -3.01 -6.65 4.37
N SER A 54 -3.52 -6.60 3.15
CA SER A 54 -3.33 -7.65 2.15
C SER A 54 -2.67 -7.08 0.90
N ARG A 55 -1.96 -7.95 0.18
CA ARG A 55 -1.31 -7.64 -1.09
C ARG A 55 -1.62 -8.73 -2.11
N VAL A 56 -2.05 -8.34 -3.31
CA VAL A 56 -2.26 -9.28 -4.42
C VAL A 56 -0.93 -9.43 -5.18
N ILE A 57 -0.57 -10.68 -5.46
CA ILE A 57 0.51 -11.04 -6.38
C ILE A 57 -0.14 -11.67 -7.61
N ASN A 58 0.10 -11.08 -8.77
CA ASN A 58 -0.35 -11.61 -10.06
C ASN A 58 0.78 -12.40 -10.71
N PHE A 59 0.47 -13.54 -11.25
CA PHE A 59 1.40 -14.42 -11.95
C PHE A 59 1.07 -14.45 -13.45
N ASP A 60 2.06 -14.64 -14.27
CA ASP A 60 1.92 -14.80 -15.74
C ASP A 60 1.30 -16.15 -16.13
N LYS A 61 1.27 -17.11 -15.18
CA LYS A 61 0.76 -18.46 -15.38
C LYS A 61 0.03 -18.98 -14.14
N PRO A 62 -0.88 -19.95 -14.32
CA PRO A 62 -1.59 -20.57 -13.20
C PRO A 62 -0.66 -21.24 -12.20
N ILE A 63 -0.99 -21.11 -10.93
CA ILE A 63 -0.28 -21.69 -9.79
C ILE A 63 -0.91 -23.04 -9.45
N GLY A 64 -0.08 -24.07 -9.35
CA GLY A 64 -0.52 -25.41 -8.93
C GLY A 64 -0.49 -25.61 -7.43
N ARG A 65 0.49 -25.01 -6.76
CA ARG A 65 0.63 -25.06 -5.29
C ARG A 65 1.46 -23.87 -4.80
N PHE A 66 1.33 -23.59 -3.51
CA PHE A 66 2.17 -22.58 -2.83
C PHE A 66 2.44 -22.99 -1.38
N SER A 67 3.41 -22.34 -0.76
CA SER A 67 3.78 -22.55 0.63
C SER A 67 4.25 -21.25 1.26
N VAL A 68 3.92 -21.04 2.53
CA VAL A 68 4.42 -19.95 3.38
C VAL A 68 5.20 -20.56 4.53
N SER A 69 6.39 -20.05 4.82
CA SER A 69 7.30 -20.62 5.83
C SER A 69 6.77 -20.47 7.26
N ASN A 70 6.00 -19.41 7.56
CA ASN A 70 5.38 -19.19 8.87
C ASN A 70 4.00 -18.52 8.72
N PRO A 71 2.90 -19.27 8.92
CA PRO A 71 1.53 -18.77 8.77
C PRO A 71 1.08 -17.81 9.87
N GLU A 72 1.83 -17.68 10.97
CA GLU A 72 1.55 -16.71 12.03
C GLU A 72 1.98 -15.28 11.64
N ILE A 73 2.95 -15.16 10.72
CA ILE A 73 3.44 -13.87 10.23
C ILE A 73 2.67 -13.42 9.00
N ALA A 74 2.51 -14.31 8.02
CA ALA A 74 1.74 -14.05 6.81
C ALA A 74 0.99 -15.29 6.35
N GLU A 75 -0.17 -15.07 5.74
CA GLU A 75 -1.00 -16.11 5.14
C GLU A 75 -1.17 -15.82 3.66
N ALA A 76 -1.12 -16.86 2.82
CA ALA A 76 -1.39 -16.74 1.41
C ALA A 76 -2.69 -17.47 1.06
N VAL A 77 -3.51 -16.87 0.18
CA VAL A 77 -4.78 -17.43 -0.29
C VAL A 77 -4.84 -17.32 -1.81
N LEU A 78 -5.11 -18.42 -2.49
CA LEU A 78 -5.34 -18.42 -3.94
C LEU A 78 -6.74 -17.83 -4.22
N VAL A 79 -6.80 -16.67 -4.86
CA VAL A 79 -8.07 -15.98 -5.18
C VAL A 79 -8.50 -16.18 -6.62
N ALA A 80 -7.53 -16.45 -7.52
CA ALA A 80 -7.74 -16.87 -8.91
C ALA A 80 -6.60 -17.82 -9.30
N PRO A 81 -6.70 -18.57 -10.42
CA PRO A 81 -5.65 -19.50 -10.84
C PRO A 81 -4.25 -18.87 -10.94
N ASP A 82 -4.18 -17.59 -11.23
CA ASP A 82 -2.97 -16.79 -11.44
C ASP A 82 -2.81 -15.65 -10.42
N GLN A 83 -3.62 -15.65 -9.33
CA GLN A 83 -3.59 -14.58 -8.32
C GLN A 83 -3.56 -15.14 -6.91
N VAL A 84 -2.61 -14.67 -6.12
CA VAL A 84 -2.49 -14.99 -4.68
C VAL A 84 -2.61 -13.70 -3.87
N LEU A 85 -3.49 -13.73 -2.87
CA LEU A 85 -3.61 -12.72 -1.85
C LEU A 85 -2.69 -13.07 -0.68
N VAL A 86 -1.78 -12.18 -0.32
CA VAL A 86 -0.90 -12.32 0.85
C VAL A 86 -1.37 -11.39 1.95
N ASN A 87 -1.77 -11.94 3.08
CA ASN A 87 -2.26 -11.24 4.27
C ASN A 87 -1.14 -11.09 5.29
N GLY A 88 -0.81 -9.88 5.72
CA GLY A 88 0.14 -9.62 6.80
C GLY A 88 -0.55 -9.76 8.16
N LYS A 89 -0.18 -10.77 8.97
CA LYS A 89 -0.79 -11.04 10.28
C LYS A 89 0.00 -10.44 11.42
N SER A 90 1.30 -10.67 11.43
CA SER A 90 2.20 -10.20 12.50
C SER A 90 3.49 -9.66 11.90
N PHE A 91 4.18 -8.80 12.64
CA PHE A 91 5.50 -8.31 12.24
C PHE A 91 6.49 -9.47 12.04
N GLY A 92 7.25 -9.42 10.95
CA GLY A 92 8.28 -10.40 10.66
C GLY A 92 8.61 -10.51 9.18
N GLN A 93 9.40 -11.51 8.86
CA GLN A 93 9.77 -11.87 7.51
C GLN A 93 9.50 -13.35 7.29
N VAL A 94 8.93 -13.70 6.15
CA VAL A 94 8.67 -15.08 5.74
C VAL A 94 8.97 -15.25 4.26
N ASN A 95 9.25 -16.51 3.87
CA ASN A 95 9.30 -16.87 2.47
C ASN A 95 7.93 -17.39 2.02
N PHE A 96 7.47 -16.89 0.89
CA PHE A 96 6.34 -17.42 0.15
C PHE A 96 6.88 -18.03 -1.14
N ILE A 97 6.54 -19.28 -1.42
CA ILE A 97 6.98 -20.02 -2.62
C ILE A 97 5.75 -20.42 -3.41
N ALA A 98 5.72 -20.09 -4.69
CA ALA A 98 4.69 -20.48 -5.62
C ALA A 98 5.25 -21.36 -6.73
N TRP A 99 4.57 -22.48 -7.05
CA TRP A 99 4.94 -23.39 -8.14
C TRP A 99 3.94 -23.28 -9.28
N GLU A 100 4.43 -23.19 -10.49
CA GLU A 100 3.65 -23.23 -11.74
C GLU A 100 2.83 -24.52 -11.82
N GLN A 101 1.60 -24.45 -12.32
CA GLN A 101 0.69 -25.60 -12.44
C GLN A 101 1.19 -26.64 -13.45
N SER A 102 1.80 -26.21 -14.55
CA SER A 102 2.36 -27.08 -15.59
C SER A 102 3.65 -27.80 -15.19
N GLY A 103 4.20 -27.48 -14.01
CA GLY A 103 5.26 -28.21 -13.33
C GLY A 103 6.67 -27.65 -13.48
N GLY A 104 7.49 -27.86 -12.44
CA GLY A 104 8.92 -27.67 -12.42
C GLY A 104 9.44 -26.28 -12.06
N LYS A 105 8.82 -25.20 -12.48
CA LYS A 105 9.26 -23.84 -12.14
C LYS A 105 8.61 -23.34 -10.85
N PHE A 106 9.37 -22.57 -10.08
CA PHE A 106 8.87 -21.91 -8.88
C PHE A 106 9.47 -20.52 -8.73
N LEU A 107 8.76 -19.68 -8.00
CA LEU A 107 9.22 -18.36 -7.61
C LEU A 107 9.25 -18.26 -6.08
N VAL A 108 10.25 -17.54 -5.57
CA VAL A 108 10.42 -17.28 -4.14
C VAL A 108 10.20 -15.80 -3.90
N PHE A 109 9.38 -15.49 -2.89
CA PHE A 109 9.11 -14.13 -2.45
C PHE A 109 9.55 -13.98 -1.00
N ASP A 110 10.30 -12.91 -0.73
CA ASP A 110 10.62 -12.47 0.63
C ASP A 110 9.52 -11.52 1.10
N VAL A 111 8.60 -12.01 1.91
CA VAL A 111 7.49 -11.25 2.43
C VAL A 111 7.90 -10.57 3.74
N PHE A 112 7.94 -9.25 3.72
CA PHE A 112 8.22 -8.40 4.88
C PHE A 112 6.91 -7.84 5.42
N VAL A 113 6.49 -8.29 6.59
CA VAL A 113 5.32 -7.76 7.28
C VAL A 113 5.77 -6.71 8.28
N ARG A 114 5.28 -5.47 8.12
CA ARG A 114 5.70 -4.30 8.90
C ARG A 114 4.53 -3.65 9.62
N THR A 115 4.79 -3.00 10.75
CA THR A 115 3.79 -2.20 11.45
C THR A 115 3.61 -0.83 10.76
N ASN A 116 2.38 -0.34 10.70
CA ASN A 116 2.10 1.00 10.17
C ASN A 116 2.43 2.07 11.21
N LEU A 117 3.69 2.48 11.28
CA LEU A 117 4.14 3.52 12.21
C LEU A 117 3.54 4.90 11.91
N SER A 118 3.22 5.20 10.65
CA SER A 118 2.64 6.50 10.28
C SER A 118 1.26 6.71 10.90
N LEU A 119 0.45 5.65 11.00
CA LEU A 119 -0.84 5.72 11.68
C LEU A 119 -0.67 6.00 13.17
N ILE A 120 0.26 5.31 13.83
CA ILE A 120 0.55 5.50 15.26
C ILE A 120 1.11 6.90 15.49
N ASP A 121 2.05 7.37 14.66
CA ASP A 121 2.62 8.73 14.75
C ASP A 121 1.55 9.80 14.65
N SER A 122 0.63 9.68 13.71
CA SER A 122 -0.46 10.64 13.55
C SER A 122 -1.40 10.70 14.78
N GLN A 123 -1.71 9.56 15.39
CA GLN A 123 -2.51 9.48 16.61
C GLN A 123 -1.79 10.13 17.80
N ILE A 124 -0.48 9.87 17.95
CA ILE A 124 0.35 10.48 19.00
C ILE A 124 0.40 12.00 18.86
N ARG A 125 0.56 12.52 17.63
CA ARG A 125 0.59 13.97 17.39
C ARG A 125 -0.72 14.66 17.71
N VAL A 126 -1.85 13.97 17.52
CA VAL A 126 -3.18 14.48 17.92
C VAL A 126 -3.31 14.55 19.44
N LEU A 127 -2.84 13.53 20.16
CA LEU A 127 -2.93 13.44 21.62
C LEU A 127 -1.91 14.35 22.32
N PHE A 128 -0.70 14.46 21.77
CA PHE A 128 0.44 15.17 22.36
C PHE A 128 1.09 16.15 21.36
N PRO A 129 0.38 17.21 20.95
CA PRO A 129 0.82 18.08 19.84
C PRO A 129 2.11 18.88 20.15
N LYS A 130 2.49 19.01 21.42
CA LYS A 130 3.68 19.74 21.86
C LYS A 130 4.87 18.84 22.22
N ALA A 131 4.69 17.51 22.17
CA ALA A 131 5.74 16.57 22.51
C ALA A 131 6.64 16.26 21.29
N ASP A 132 7.95 16.20 21.47
CA ASP A 132 8.88 15.68 20.45
C ASP A 132 8.99 14.16 20.63
N ILE A 133 8.05 13.43 20.04
CA ILE A 133 7.99 11.97 20.10
C ILE A 133 8.38 11.41 18.74
N ARG A 134 9.26 10.40 18.74
CA ARG A 134 9.71 9.67 17.56
C ARG A 134 9.43 8.19 17.75
N LEU A 135 8.88 7.61 16.69
CA LEU A 135 8.62 6.18 16.60
C LEU A 135 9.68 5.50 15.73
N SER A 136 10.14 4.37 16.19
CA SER A 136 10.97 3.47 15.41
C SER A 136 10.55 2.02 15.64
N GLN A 137 10.96 1.12 14.76
CA GLN A 137 10.70 -0.30 14.91
C GLN A 137 12.02 -1.04 15.10
N ALA A 138 12.12 -1.84 16.15
CA ALA A 138 13.27 -2.69 16.44
C ALA A 138 12.78 -4.03 16.98
N ASN A 139 13.30 -5.14 16.41
CA ASN A 139 13.06 -6.51 16.88
C ASN A 139 11.58 -6.85 17.11
N GLY A 140 10.69 -6.41 16.21
CA GLY A 140 9.25 -6.69 16.32
C GLY A 140 8.47 -5.78 17.25
N SER A 141 9.14 -4.89 17.97
CA SER A 141 8.52 -3.94 18.90
C SER A 141 8.56 -2.52 18.34
N VAL A 142 7.56 -1.72 18.68
CA VAL A 142 7.58 -0.29 18.43
C VAL A 142 8.30 0.40 19.57
N VAL A 143 9.38 1.10 19.26
CA VAL A 143 10.16 1.88 20.21
C VAL A 143 9.70 3.34 20.13
N ILE A 144 9.32 3.89 21.26
CA ILE A 144 8.94 5.29 21.43
C ILE A 144 10.08 6.02 22.14
N SER A 145 10.57 7.10 21.56
CA SER A 145 11.63 7.94 22.12
C SER A 145 11.27 9.42 21.96
N GLY A 146 11.81 10.26 22.80
CA GLY A 146 11.58 11.69 22.71
C GLY A 146 11.54 12.40 24.06
N SER A 147 11.03 13.63 24.05
CA SER A 147 10.91 14.47 25.24
C SER A 147 9.52 15.10 25.34
N VAL A 148 9.03 15.23 26.57
CA VAL A 148 7.78 15.90 26.89
C VAL A 148 8.10 17.09 27.78
N THR A 149 7.65 18.26 27.37
CA THR A 149 7.93 19.53 28.08
C THR A 149 7.03 19.72 29.29
N ASP A 150 5.85 19.05 29.30
CA ASP A 150 4.86 19.17 30.38
C ASP A 150 4.89 17.91 31.27
N PRO A 151 5.22 18.02 32.57
CA PRO A 151 5.30 16.86 33.48
C PRO A 151 3.92 16.18 33.66
N VAL A 152 2.81 16.87 33.45
CA VAL A 152 1.45 16.29 33.50
C VAL A 152 1.20 15.36 32.32
N THR A 153 1.85 15.60 31.19
CA THR A 153 1.75 14.77 29.99
C THR A 153 2.65 13.54 30.06
N ALA A 154 3.61 13.51 30.98
CA ALA A 154 4.58 12.41 31.15
C ALA A 154 4.12 11.30 32.11
N ALA A 155 3.02 11.52 32.83
CA ALA A 155 2.40 10.56 33.75
C ALA A 155 1.33 9.74 33.05
#